data_e0eacd649d7e2795ecb4bb5766536a11
#
_entry.id   e0eacd649d7e2795ecb4bb5766536a11
#
_cell.length_a   1.000
_cell.length_b   1.000
_cell.length_c   1.000
_cell.angle_alpha   90.00
_cell.angle_beta   90.00
_cell.angle_gamma   90.00
#
_symmetry.space_group_name_H-M   'P 1'
#
loop_
_entity.id
_entity.type
_entity.pdbx_description
1 polymer ?
#
loop_
_entity_poly.entity_id
_entity_poly.type
_entity_poly.pdbx_seq_one_letter_code
_entity_poly.pdbx_strand_id
1 'polypeptide(L)'
;MEKQRIAIIGSGISGLTTAYLLHKSHEITLFEANDYIGGHTHTVKVAQGEQSYDIDTGFIVCNDRNYPNFLKLMDKLNIGMQPTEMSFSVRNNPLGLEYNGHNLNTLFSQRRNLLRPKFYRLIRDILYFNEAAKKAIEEGVAENITLDTFVNQQSLSLSLIHI
;
A
#
# COMPACT_ATOMS: atom_id res chain seq x y z
N MET A 1 0.84 2.15 40.51
CA MET A 1 0.66 0.79 39.97
C MET A 1 1.98 0.05 40.14
N GLU A 2 1.92 -1.19 40.55
CA GLU A 2 3.11 -2.04 40.71
C GLU A 2 3.75 -2.31 39.36
N LYS A 3 5.09 -2.25 39.29
CA LYS A 3 5.86 -2.44 38.06
C LYS A 3 5.82 -3.93 37.68
N GLN A 4 5.19 -4.24 36.55
CA GLN A 4 5.06 -5.62 36.05
C GLN A 4 6.18 -5.96 35.08
N ARG A 5 6.52 -7.24 34.95
CA ARG A 5 7.39 -7.79 33.92
C ARG A 5 6.54 -8.26 32.76
N ILE A 6 6.77 -7.69 31.56
CA ILE A 6 5.97 -7.96 30.35
C ILE A 6 6.90 -8.48 29.25
N ALA A 7 6.56 -9.65 28.72
CA ALA A 7 7.20 -10.22 27.54
C ALA A 7 6.38 -9.83 26.30
N ILE A 8 7.03 -9.27 25.29
CA ILE A 8 6.44 -8.92 23.99
C ILE A 8 7.08 -9.80 22.94
N ILE A 9 6.26 -10.49 22.15
CA ILE A 9 6.71 -11.39 21.09
C ILE A 9 6.57 -10.70 19.75
N GLY A 10 7.67 -10.52 19.05
CA GLY A 10 7.77 -9.87 17.75
C GLY A 10 8.09 -8.38 17.83
N SER A 11 9.04 -7.93 17.01
CA SER A 11 9.50 -6.53 16.90
C SER A 11 8.90 -5.79 15.72
N GLY A 12 7.74 -6.21 15.20
CA GLY A 12 6.98 -5.44 14.24
C GLY A 12 6.36 -4.19 14.88
N ILE A 13 5.63 -3.40 14.08
CA ILE A 13 5.05 -2.12 14.52
C ILE A 13 4.20 -2.24 15.80
N SER A 14 3.44 -3.33 15.96
CA SER A 14 2.60 -3.56 17.14
C SER A 14 3.44 -3.80 18.39
N GLY A 15 4.46 -4.66 18.30
CA GLY A 15 5.34 -4.97 19.44
C GLY A 15 6.17 -3.77 19.85
N LEU A 16 6.77 -3.06 18.89
CA LEU A 16 7.56 -1.86 19.16
C LEU A 16 6.71 -0.73 19.76
N THR A 17 5.50 -0.50 19.24
CA THR A 17 4.59 0.51 19.78
C THR A 17 4.15 0.16 21.20
N THR A 18 3.85 -1.11 21.46
CA THR A 18 3.49 -1.60 22.80
C THR A 18 4.66 -1.41 23.79
N ALA A 19 5.88 -1.80 23.39
CA ALA A 19 7.08 -1.59 24.18
C ALA A 19 7.30 -0.10 24.47
N TYR A 20 7.18 0.76 23.46
CA TYR A 20 7.33 2.20 23.61
C TYR A 20 6.33 2.81 24.57
N LEU A 21 5.09 2.36 24.55
CA LEU A 21 4.04 2.91 25.44
C LEU A 21 4.20 2.43 26.89
N LEU A 22 4.70 1.22 27.11
CA LEU A 22 4.73 0.58 28.43
C LEU A 22 6.07 0.67 29.16
N HIS A 23 7.20 0.92 28.48
CA HIS A 23 8.54 0.84 29.07
C HIS A 23 8.78 1.77 30.26
N LYS A 24 8.06 2.89 30.34
CA LYS A 24 8.19 3.83 31.47
C LYS A 24 7.57 3.30 32.75
N SER A 25 6.53 2.48 32.65
CA SER A 25 5.74 1.98 33.78
C SER A 25 5.99 0.51 34.11
N HIS A 26 6.55 -0.27 33.18
CA HIS A 26 6.79 -1.71 33.30
C HIS A 26 8.19 -2.10 32.88
N GLU A 27 8.61 -3.29 33.25
CA GLU A 27 9.85 -3.93 32.78
C GLU A 27 9.53 -4.74 31.52
N ILE A 28 10.07 -4.31 30.36
CA ILE A 28 9.74 -4.90 29.07
C ILE A 28 10.89 -5.77 28.58
N THR A 29 10.56 -7.01 28.17
CA THR A 29 11.44 -7.87 27.40
C THR A 29 10.80 -8.12 26.02
N LEU A 30 11.49 -7.71 24.95
CA LEU A 30 11.05 -7.92 23.58
C LEU A 30 11.81 -9.10 22.97
N PHE A 31 11.08 -10.07 22.42
CA PHE A 31 11.62 -11.24 21.73
C PHE A 31 11.38 -11.11 20.24
N GLU A 32 12.44 -11.30 19.46
CA GLU A 32 12.39 -11.30 17.99
C GLU A 32 13.04 -12.57 17.47
N ALA A 33 12.44 -13.20 16.46
CA ALA A 33 12.94 -14.43 15.85
C ALA A 33 13.94 -14.18 14.73
N ASN A 34 13.84 -13.02 14.08
CA ASN A 34 14.73 -12.61 13.00
C ASN A 34 15.98 -11.92 13.56
N ASP A 35 16.98 -11.75 12.71
CA ASP A 35 18.21 -11.02 12.98
C ASP A 35 18.08 -9.50 12.81
N TYR A 36 16.90 -9.00 12.45
CA TYR A 36 16.58 -7.58 12.33
C TYR A 36 15.27 -7.20 13.04
N ILE A 37 15.15 -5.92 13.41
CA ILE A 37 13.98 -5.34 14.08
C ILE A 37 13.13 -4.58 13.05
N GLY A 38 11.79 -4.64 13.18
CA GLY A 38 10.87 -3.88 12.33
C GLY A 38 9.75 -4.72 11.69
N GLY A 39 9.92 -6.03 11.65
CA GLY A 39 8.92 -6.94 11.06
C GLY A 39 8.74 -6.67 9.57
N HIS A 40 7.54 -6.23 9.17
CA HIS A 40 7.25 -5.90 7.76
C HIS A 40 7.95 -4.62 7.28
N THR A 41 8.25 -3.69 8.14
CA THR A 41 9.09 -2.53 7.79
C THR A 41 10.54 -2.98 7.70
N HIS A 42 11.17 -2.73 6.56
CA HIS A 42 12.52 -3.21 6.30
C HIS A 42 13.27 -2.23 5.40
N THR A 43 14.36 -1.68 5.92
CA THR A 43 15.25 -0.78 5.19
C THR A 43 16.56 -1.50 4.92
N VAL A 44 16.96 -1.57 3.67
CA VAL A 44 18.20 -2.22 3.23
C VAL A 44 19.23 -1.18 2.86
N LYS A 45 20.43 -1.33 3.39
CA LYS A 45 21.58 -0.51 3.02
C LYS A 45 22.21 -1.03 1.74
N VAL A 46 22.25 -0.18 0.71
CA VAL A 46 22.85 -0.50 -0.60
C VAL A 46 24.04 0.43 -0.85
N ALA A 47 25.21 -0.15 -1.04
CA ALA A 47 26.40 0.59 -1.42
C ALA A 47 26.52 0.65 -2.95
N GLN A 48 26.76 1.86 -3.49
CA GLN A 48 27.06 2.08 -4.90
C GLN A 48 28.29 2.98 -5.02
N GLY A 49 29.44 2.37 -5.28
CA GLY A 49 30.74 3.06 -5.21
C GLY A 49 31.04 3.53 -3.78
N GLU A 50 31.32 4.81 -3.60
CA GLU A 50 31.56 5.42 -2.30
C GLU A 50 30.29 5.90 -1.57
N GLN A 51 29.12 5.81 -2.22
CA GLN A 51 27.86 6.25 -1.67
C GLN A 51 27.09 5.07 -1.09
N SER A 52 26.34 5.35 0.00
CA SER A 52 25.43 4.38 0.62
C SER A 52 24.02 4.97 0.66
N TYR A 53 23.05 4.14 0.32
CA TYR A 53 21.65 4.49 0.28
C TYR A 53 20.86 3.58 1.21
N ASP A 54 19.97 4.14 2.02
CA ASP A 54 18.99 3.41 2.81
C ASP A 54 17.72 3.28 1.98
N ILE A 55 17.36 2.06 1.59
CA ILE A 55 16.23 1.77 0.70
C ILE A 55 15.17 1.01 1.45
N ASP A 56 13.99 1.60 1.57
CA ASP A 56 12.83 0.94 2.17
C ASP A 56 12.27 -0.11 1.21
N THR A 57 12.21 -1.35 1.69
CA THR A 57 11.71 -2.50 0.93
C THR A 57 10.36 -3.01 1.47
N GLY A 58 9.94 -2.56 2.65
CA GLY A 58 8.66 -2.86 3.26
C GLY A 58 8.02 -1.63 3.89
N PHE A 59 6.71 -1.43 3.68
CA PHE A 59 5.97 -0.26 4.14
C PHE A 59 6.57 1.07 3.67
N ILE A 60 6.79 1.19 2.38
CA ILE A 60 7.50 2.31 1.76
C ILE A 60 6.71 3.63 1.71
N VAL A 61 5.39 3.59 1.84
CA VAL A 61 4.51 4.78 1.81
C VAL A 61 3.32 4.62 2.76
N CYS A 62 2.82 5.74 3.26
CA CYS A 62 1.55 5.83 3.97
C CYS A 62 0.77 7.06 3.50
N ASN A 63 -0.50 7.14 3.87
CA ASN A 63 -1.32 8.32 3.64
C ASN A 63 -1.99 8.80 4.94
N ASP A 64 -2.38 10.06 4.96
CA ASP A 64 -2.95 10.72 6.12
C ASP A 64 -4.38 10.24 6.46
N ARG A 65 -5.10 9.73 5.48
CA ARG A 65 -6.48 9.26 5.65
C ARG A 65 -6.57 7.92 6.38
N ASN A 66 -5.73 6.95 5.99
CA ASN A 66 -5.84 5.55 6.43
C ASN A 66 -4.96 5.21 7.64
N TYR A 67 -3.98 6.06 7.96
CA TYR A 67 -2.96 5.78 8.99
C TYR A 67 -2.93 6.83 10.13
N PRO A 68 -4.09 7.25 10.70
CA PRO A 68 -4.12 8.33 11.68
C PRO A 68 -3.32 8.02 12.95
N ASN A 69 -3.31 6.77 13.41
CA ASN A 69 -2.55 6.38 14.60
C ASN A 69 -1.05 6.27 14.33
N PHE A 70 -0.66 5.86 13.12
CA PHE A 70 0.74 5.85 12.70
C PHE A 70 1.30 7.25 12.63
N LEU A 71 0.57 8.19 12.05
CA LEU A 71 0.96 9.60 11.99
C LEU A 71 1.14 10.20 13.38
N LYS A 72 0.22 9.91 14.32
CA LYS A 72 0.35 10.33 15.73
C LYS A 72 1.60 9.74 16.40
N LEU A 73 1.98 8.51 16.05
CA LEU A 73 3.20 7.89 16.56
C LEU A 73 4.45 8.59 15.99
N MET A 74 4.49 8.88 14.68
CA MET A 74 5.60 9.60 14.04
C MET A 74 5.77 11.01 14.64
N ASP A 75 4.68 11.72 14.79
CA ASP A 75 4.66 13.05 15.45
C ASP A 75 5.22 12.97 16.89
N LYS A 76 4.73 12.00 17.67
CA LYS A 76 5.18 11.77 19.05
C LYS A 76 6.67 11.40 19.15
N LEU A 77 7.20 10.72 18.15
CA LEU A 77 8.62 10.35 18.02
C LEU A 77 9.45 11.46 17.37
N ASN A 78 8.81 12.55 16.94
CA ASN A 78 9.43 13.67 16.22
C ASN A 78 10.13 13.23 14.92
N ILE A 79 9.48 12.28 14.19
CA ILE A 79 9.97 11.75 12.91
C ILE A 79 9.25 12.50 11.78
N GLY A 80 10.02 13.23 10.97
CA GLY A 80 9.53 13.92 9.80
C GLY A 80 9.11 12.95 8.69
N MET A 81 8.04 13.29 7.96
CA MET A 81 7.57 12.55 6.80
C MET A 81 7.81 13.35 5.53
N GLN A 82 8.26 12.69 4.48
CA GLN A 82 8.50 13.31 3.18
C GLN A 82 7.29 13.07 2.26
N PRO A 83 6.70 14.14 1.69
CA PRO A 83 5.69 13.99 0.66
C PRO A 83 6.24 13.21 -0.54
N THR A 84 5.46 12.26 -1.03
CA THR A 84 5.81 11.47 -2.20
C THR A 84 4.57 11.26 -3.08
N GLU A 85 4.79 10.90 -4.33
CA GLU A 85 3.74 10.54 -5.25
C GLU A 85 3.63 9.03 -5.36
N MET A 86 2.39 8.54 -5.29
CA MET A 86 2.08 7.14 -5.51
C MET A 86 1.41 6.99 -6.87
N SER A 87 2.13 6.47 -7.84
CA SER A 87 1.62 6.15 -9.16
C SER A 87 1.73 4.65 -9.43
N PHE A 88 0.93 4.16 -10.36
CA PHE A 88 1.06 2.79 -10.85
C PHE A 88 1.24 2.79 -12.36
N SER A 89 1.98 1.82 -12.87
CA SER A 89 2.13 1.57 -14.29
C SER A 89 1.74 0.13 -14.61
N VAL A 90 1.13 -0.05 -15.76
CA VAL A 90 0.69 -1.35 -16.26
C VAL A 90 1.40 -1.65 -17.57
N ARG A 91 1.95 -2.86 -17.67
CA ARG A 91 2.48 -3.43 -18.89
C ARG A 91 1.88 -4.81 -19.13
N ASN A 92 1.12 -4.95 -20.20
CA ASN A 92 0.55 -6.21 -20.64
C ASN A 92 1.21 -6.59 -21.98
N ASN A 93 2.16 -7.51 -21.94
CA ASN A 93 2.93 -7.92 -23.12
C ASN A 93 2.09 -8.57 -24.22
N PRO A 94 1.16 -9.52 -23.92
CA PRO A 94 0.28 -10.10 -24.93
C PRO A 94 -0.54 -9.10 -25.71
N LEU A 95 -1.02 -8.04 -25.05
CA LEU A 95 -1.81 -6.98 -25.69
C LEU A 95 -0.94 -5.83 -26.24
N GLY A 96 0.35 -5.83 -25.94
CA GLY A 96 1.26 -4.73 -26.22
C GLY A 96 0.77 -3.42 -25.61
N LEU A 97 0.15 -3.47 -24.42
CA LEU A 97 -0.46 -2.31 -23.76
C LEU A 97 0.45 -1.84 -22.63
N GLU A 98 0.76 -0.54 -22.63
CA GLU A 98 1.45 0.13 -21.54
C GLU A 98 0.78 1.47 -21.25
N TYR A 99 0.57 1.77 -19.96
CA TYR A 99 0.10 3.06 -19.48
C TYR A 99 0.47 3.27 -18.02
N ASN A 100 0.40 4.51 -17.57
CA ASN A 100 0.60 4.89 -16.17
C ASN A 100 -0.59 5.75 -15.73
N GLY A 101 -1.09 5.49 -14.52
CA GLY A 101 -2.29 6.12 -13.99
C GLY A 101 -2.09 7.50 -13.33
N HIS A 102 -0.91 8.12 -13.44
CA HIS A 102 -0.59 9.37 -12.75
C HIS A 102 -1.33 10.59 -13.35
N ASN A 103 -1.28 10.78 -14.67
CA ASN A 103 -1.94 11.89 -15.37
C ASN A 103 -2.29 11.52 -16.82
N LEU A 104 -3.01 12.41 -17.52
CA LEU A 104 -3.42 12.15 -18.90
C LEU A 104 -2.23 11.93 -19.85
N ASN A 105 -1.13 12.64 -19.67
CA ASN A 105 0.04 12.48 -20.52
C ASN A 105 0.68 11.09 -20.35
N THR A 106 0.80 10.61 -19.11
CA THR A 106 1.33 9.27 -18.81
C THR A 106 0.33 8.16 -19.09
N LEU A 107 -0.98 8.42 -18.96
CA LEU A 107 -2.04 7.50 -19.37
C LEU A 107 -1.97 7.17 -20.86
N PHE A 108 -1.67 8.17 -21.68
CA PHE A 108 -1.45 8.03 -23.11
C PHE A 108 0.04 8.04 -23.50
N SER A 109 0.93 7.51 -22.65
CA SER A 109 2.36 7.37 -22.96
C SER A 109 2.60 6.62 -24.27
N GLN A 110 1.84 5.57 -24.51
CA GLN A 110 1.71 4.98 -25.85
C GLN A 110 0.70 5.78 -26.66
N ARG A 111 1.15 6.74 -27.46
CA ARG A 111 0.29 7.65 -28.27
C ARG A 111 -0.69 6.91 -29.18
N ARG A 112 -0.38 5.70 -29.63
CA ARG A 112 -1.31 4.84 -30.40
C ARG A 112 -2.60 4.53 -29.64
N ASN A 113 -2.62 4.61 -28.31
CA ASN A 113 -3.81 4.37 -27.50
C ASN A 113 -4.86 5.48 -27.65
N LEU A 114 -4.47 6.69 -28.13
CA LEU A 114 -5.40 7.76 -28.51
C LEU A 114 -6.37 7.34 -29.63
N LEU A 115 -5.95 6.41 -30.50
CA LEU A 115 -6.75 5.91 -31.62
C LEU A 115 -7.39 4.54 -31.34
N ARG A 116 -7.36 4.06 -30.10
CA ARG A 116 -7.86 2.74 -29.71
C ARG A 116 -9.18 2.85 -28.92
N PRO A 117 -10.36 2.59 -29.50
CA PRO A 117 -11.63 2.64 -28.77
C PRO A 117 -11.67 1.68 -27.56
N LYS A 118 -11.00 0.52 -27.65
CA LYS A 118 -10.88 -0.43 -26.55
C LYS A 118 -10.15 0.16 -25.33
N PHE A 119 -9.21 1.07 -25.52
CA PHE A 119 -8.49 1.72 -24.43
C PHE A 119 -9.41 2.71 -23.68
N TYR A 120 -10.24 3.46 -24.38
CA TYR A 120 -11.23 4.34 -23.75
C TYR A 120 -12.29 3.53 -22.98
N ARG A 121 -12.70 2.39 -23.53
CA ARG A 121 -13.60 1.48 -22.82
C ARG A 121 -12.95 0.99 -21.52
N LEU A 122 -11.68 0.57 -21.54
CA LEU A 122 -10.94 0.18 -20.35
C LEU A 122 -10.91 1.29 -19.29
N ILE A 123 -10.59 2.53 -19.68
CA ILE A 123 -10.58 3.67 -18.75
C ILE A 123 -11.97 3.88 -18.13
N ARG A 124 -13.02 3.87 -18.94
CA ARG A 124 -14.40 4.00 -18.48
C ARG A 124 -14.76 2.88 -17.50
N ASP A 125 -14.39 1.65 -17.83
CA ASP A 125 -14.68 0.48 -17.00
C ASP A 125 -13.93 0.54 -15.64
N ILE A 126 -12.69 1.07 -15.61
CA ILE A 126 -11.94 1.32 -14.36
C ILE A 126 -12.67 2.37 -13.50
N LEU A 127 -13.08 3.47 -14.08
CA LEU A 127 -13.78 4.53 -13.33
C LEU A 127 -15.11 4.02 -12.78
N TYR A 128 -15.89 3.32 -13.60
CA TYR A 128 -17.15 2.72 -13.18
C TYR A 128 -16.95 1.67 -12.08
N PHE A 129 -15.94 0.79 -12.23
CA PHE A 129 -15.60 -0.20 -11.22
C PHE A 129 -15.31 0.44 -9.87
N ASN A 130 -14.51 1.51 -9.84
CA ASN A 130 -14.17 2.20 -8.60
C ASN A 130 -15.40 2.74 -7.87
N GLU A 131 -16.36 3.32 -8.59
CA GLU A 131 -17.60 3.81 -7.99
C GLU A 131 -18.52 2.66 -7.55
N ALA A 132 -18.70 1.64 -8.39
CA ALA A 132 -19.53 0.49 -8.07
C ALA A 132 -18.97 -0.31 -6.88
N ALA A 133 -17.64 -0.47 -6.79
CA ALA A 133 -16.99 -1.17 -5.68
C ALA A 133 -17.16 -0.42 -4.34
N LYS A 134 -17.02 0.90 -4.33
CA LYS A 134 -17.28 1.71 -3.12
C LYS A 134 -18.72 1.52 -2.64
N LYS A 135 -19.68 1.62 -3.56
CA LYS A 135 -21.10 1.43 -3.25
C LYS A 135 -21.38 0.03 -2.72
N ALA A 136 -20.81 -1.01 -3.32
CA ALA A 136 -20.97 -2.41 -2.87
C ALA A 136 -20.40 -2.63 -1.46
N ILE A 137 -19.31 -1.94 -1.09
CA ILE A 137 -18.76 -1.96 0.27
C ILE A 137 -19.71 -1.27 1.25
N GLU A 138 -20.22 -0.10 0.92
CA GLU A 138 -21.16 0.66 1.76
C GLU A 138 -22.48 -0.10 1.99
N GLU A 139 -22.94 -0.85 0.99
CA GLU A 139 -24.16 -1.67 1.05
C GLU A 139 -23.93 -3.06 1.69
N GLY A 140 -22.69 -3.42 2.04
CA GLY A 140 -22.34 -4.73 2.62
C GLY A 140 -22.43 -5.92 1.64
N VAL A 141 -22.61 -5.65 0.36
CA VAL A 141 -22.71 -6.68 -0.70
C VAL A 141 -21.36 -7.31 -1.01
N ALA A 142 -20.27 -6.53 -0.86
CA ALA A 142 -18.91 -6.95 -1.21
C ALA A 142 -18.40 -8.14 -0.39
N GLU A 143 -18.93 -8.39 0.81
CA GLU A 143 -18.47 -9.46 1.70
C GLU A 143 -18.83 -10.87 1.20
N ASN A 144 -19.84 -11.00 0.32
CA ASN A 144 -20.43 -12.27 -0.07
C ASN A 144 -20.21 -12.65 -1.54
N ILE A 145 -19.43 -11.87 -2.30
CA ILE A 145 -19.21 -12.13 -3.72
C ILE A 145 -17.71 -12.11 -4.05
N THR A 146 -17.31 -12.91 -5.04
CA THR A 146 -15.94 -12.85 -5.58
C THR A 146 -15.78 -11.66 -6.52
N LEU A 147 -14.54 -11.21 -6.74
CA LEU A 147 -14.24 -10.15 -7.71
C LEU A 147 -14.74 -10.51 -9.12
N ASP A 148 -14.54 -11.76 -9.56
CA ASP A 148 -15.02 -12.24 -10.85
C ASP A 148 -16.55 -12.13 -10.98
N THR A 149 -17.28 -12.59 -9.97
CA THR A 149 -18.74 -12.47 -9.92
C THR A 149 -19.18 -11.00 -9.98
N PHE A 150 -18.53 -10.13 -9.21
CA PHE A 150 -18.83 -8.70 -9.19
C PHE A 150 -18.63 -8.06 -10.56
N VAL A 151 -17.48 -8.29 -11.21
CA VAL A 151 -17.17 -7.71 -12.53
C VAL A 151 -18.14 -8.21 -13.60
N ASN A 152 -18.53 -9.50 -13.57
CA ASN A 152 -19.50 -10.08 -14.50
C ASN A 152 -20.90 -9.47 -14.30
N GLN A 153 -21.35 -9.29 -13.06
CA GLN A 153 -22.64 -8.65 -12.74
C GLN A 153 -22.71 -7.20 -13.22
N GLN A 154 -21.58 -6.47 -13.19
CA GLN A 154 -21.51 -5.10 -13.68
C GLN A 154 -21.31 -4.98 -15.19
N SER A 155 -21.27 -6.11 -15.93
CA SER A 155 -21.04 -6.15 -17.40
C SER A 155 -19.75 -5.42 -17.83
N LEU A 156 -18.74 -5.43 -16.98
CA LEU A 156 -17.43 -4.83 -17.24
C LEU A 156 -16.61 -5.69 -18.21
N SER A 157 -15.70 -5.06 -18.94
CA SER A 157 -14.85 -5.79 -19.87
C SER A 157 -13.87 -6.71 -19.13
N LEU A 158 -13.65 -7.91 -19.63
CA LEU A 158 -12.65 -8.86 -19.10
C LEU A 158 -11.22 -8.28 -19.10
N SER A 159 -10.95 -7.26 -19.89
CA SER A 159 -9.67 -6.53 -19.85
C SER A 159 -9.39 -5.86 -18.49
N LEU A 160 -10.40 -5.66 -17.65
CA LEU A 160 -10.24 -5.16 -16.29
C LEU A 160 -9.64 -6.23 -15.34
N ILE A 161 -9.97 -7.51 -15.56
CA ILE A 161 -9.51 -8.62 -14.71
C ILE A 161 -8.11 -9.10 -15.13
N HIS A 162 -7.74 -8.91 -16.39
CA HIS A 162 -6.49 -9.42 -16.97
C HIS A 162 -5.39 -8.35 -17.08
N ILE A 163 -5.52 -7.26 -16.33
CA ILE A 163 -4.45 -6.26 -16.12
C ILE A 163 -3.54 -6.72 -14.94
#